data_8ba5afa05070aa665ab4fc711eda13d2
#
_entry.id   8ba5afa05070aa665ab4fc711eda13d2
#
_cell.length_a   1.000
_cell.length_b   1.000
_cell.length_c   1.000
_cell.angle_alpha   90.00
_cell.angle_beta   90.00
_cell.angle_gamma   90.00
#
_symmetry.space_group_name_H-M   'P 1'
#
loop_
_entity.id
_entity.type
_entity.pdbx_description
1 polymer ?
#
loop_
_entity_poly.entity_id
_entity_poly.type
_entity_poly.pdbx_seq_one_letter_code
_entity_poly.pdbx_strand_id
1 'polypeptide(L)'
;MTGVQTCALPICNICDCDRISWGLVYDNLFDHQWGWAANSLYLSQIRGIFGYALNECNEVGGWGTFHTQYDNVSLGFPIGGVTTKIRAMNQANAYLRHNWAFGGSTMAYLGVVDKADIGSWQFGMLNQAPLSNNLSLYGNFTYVAPGSKTGLVGVAEEQWNVSVGLVYYWGGKAVSSTVSGQKGLPLLPVANNGSFLITN
;
A
#
# COMPACT_ATOMS: atom_id res chain seq x y z
N MET A 1 2.66 -7.15 19.41
CA MET A 1 2.79 -7.87 18.13
C MET A 1 1.97 -7.13 17.10
N THR A 2 2.64 -6.52 16.12
CA THR A 2 1.98 -5.83 15.00
C THR A 2 1.80 -6.83 13.87
N GLY A 3 0.59 -7.03 13.40
CA GLY A 3 0.28 -7.92 12.30
C GLY A 3 -0.61 -7.23 11.27
N VAL A 4 -0.23 -7.30 9.99
CA VAL A 4 -1.10 -6.92 8.87
C VAL A 4 -1.58 -8.20 8.21
N GLN A 5 -2.90 -8.37 8.11
CA GLN A 5 -3.51 -9.45 7.34
C GLN A 5 -4.13 -8.86 6.07
N THR A 6 -3.77 -9.43 4.92
CA THR A 6 -4.36 -9.09 3.63
C THR A 6 -5.15 -10.28 3.12
N CYS A 7 -6.45 -10.10 2.93
CA CYS A 7 -7.30 -11.06 2.22
C CYS A 7 -7.42 -10.59 0.77
N ALA A 8 -6.68 -11.22 -0.14
CA ALA A 8 -6.78 -10.92 -1.56
C ALA A 8 -7.94 -11.71 -2.17
N LEU A 9 -8.86 -11.01 -2.82
CA LEU A 9 -9.81 -11.63 -3.74
C LEU A 9 -9.09 -11.93 -5.06
N PRO A 10 -9.44 -13.01 -5.76
CA PRO A 10 -8.74 -13.42 -6.96
C PRO A 10 -8.76 -12.32 -8.02
N ILE A 11 -7.61 -12.08 -8.58
CA ILE A 11 -7.41 -11.20 -9.72
C ILE A 11 -8.10 -11.87 -10.91
N CYS A 12 -9.12 -11.23 -11.45
CA CYS A 12 -9.78 -11.67 -12.66
C CYS A 12 -9.10 -11.02 -13.87
N ASN A 13 -8.45 -11.82 -14.71
CA ASN A 13 -8.18 -11.42 -16.07
C ASN A 13 -9.48 -11.65 -16.85
N ILE A 14 -10.24 -10.60 -17.09
CA ILE A 14 -11.48 -10.69 -17.84
C ILE A 14 -11.16 -10.58 -19.33
N CYS A 15 -11.46 -11.67 -20.04
CA CYS A 15 -11.73 -11.81 -21.46
C CYS A 15 -10.74 -11.19 -22.46
N ASP A 16 -10.34 -12.02 -23.43
CA ASP A 16 -9.87 -11.75 -24.82
C ASP A 16 -9.07 -10.46 -25.15
N CYS A 17 -8.94 -9.53 -24.23
CA CYS A 17 -7.99 -8.44 -24.25
C CYS A 17 -6.96 -8.70 -23.14
N ASP A 18 -5.91 -9.41 -23.45
CA ASP A 18 -4.77 -9.74 -22.54
C ASP A 18 -4.06 -8.53 -21.90
N ARG A 19 -4.65 -7.35 -21.97
CA ARG A 19 -4.03 -6.08 -21.57
C ARG A 19 -4.61 -5.45 -20.31
N ILE A 20 -5.79 -5.88 -19.85
CA ILE A 20 -6.45 -5.29 -18.69
C ILE A 20 -6.26 -6.21 -17.48
N SER A 21 -5.85 -5.61 -16.38
CA SER A 21 -5.71 -6.27 -15.10
C SER A 21 -6.41 -5.47 -14.01
N TRP A 22 -7.04 -6.15 -13.07
CA TRP A 22 -7.62 -5.51 -11.90
C TRP A 22 -7.56 -6.42 -10.68
N GLY A 23 -7.55 -5.82 -9.52
CA GLY A 23 -7.53 -6.54 -8.26
C GLY A 23 -8.20 -5.76 -7.14
N LEU A 24 -8.76 -6.48 -6.18
CA LEU A 24 -9.34 -5.94 -4.97
C LEU A 24 -8.86 -6.75 -3.78
N VAL A 25 -8.45 -6.06 -2.73
CA VAL A 25 -8.01 -6.69 -1.48
C VAL A 25 -8.60 -5.97 -0.27
N TYR A 26 -8.77 -6.72 0.80
CA TYR A 26 -9.15 -6.20 2.10
C TYR A 26 -7.99 -6.41 3.07
N ASP A 27 -7.53 -5.32 3.67
CA ASP A 27 -6.40 -5.31 4.60
C ASP A 27 -6.88 -5.02 6.01
N ASN A 28 -6.30 -5.73 6.99
CA ASN A 28 -6.49 -5.48 8.40
C ASN A 28 -5.14 -5.26 9.08
N LEU A 29 -5.05 -4.23 9.89
CA LEU A 29 -3.92 -3.92 10.76
C LEU A 29 -4.33 -4.16 12.22
N PHE A 30 -3.58 -5.01 12.90
CA PHE A 30 -3.71 -5.26 14.32
C PHE A 30 -2.39 -4.90 15.00
N ASP A 31 -2.44 -3.99 15.97
CA ASP A 31 -1.29 -3.68 16.81
C ASP A 31 -1.73 -3.63 18.27
N HIS A 32 -1.15 -4.50 19.10
CA HIS A 32 -1.48 -4.59 20.53
C HIS A 32 -0.65 -3.65 21.41
N GLN A 33 0.33 -2.98 20.86
CA GLN A 33 1.23 -2.10 21.62
C GLN A 33 1.55 -0.84 20.81
N TRP A 34 0.54 -0.26 20.18
CA TRP A 34 0.70 0.92 19.37
C TRP A 34 0.98 2.16 20.22
N GLY A 35 2.04 2.87 19.84
CA GLY A 35 2.48 4.07 20.54
C GLY A 35 3.03 3.77 21.94
N TRP A 36 3.46 4.80 22.64
CA TRP A 36 4.08 4.70 23.96
C TRP A 36 3.10 4.31 25.08
N ALA A 37 1.81 4.52 24.87
CA ALA A 37 0.75 4.15 25.82
C ALA A 37 0.26 2.70 25.64
N ALA A 38 0.92 1.91 24.78
CA ALA A 38 0.62 0.49 24.51
C ALA A 38 -0.86 0.23 24.20
N ASN A 39 -1.50 1.12 23.41
CA ASN A 39 -2.87 0.95 22.98
C ASN A 39 -3.02 -0.23 22.02
N SER A 40 -4.17 -0.90 22.05
CA SER A 40 -4.56 -1.81 20.98
C SER A 40 -5.17 -0.99 19.84
N LEU A 41 -4.68 -1.18 18.63
CA LEU A 41 -5.14 -0.51 17.43
C LEU A 41 -5.67 -1.54 16.44
N TYR A 42 -6.90 -1.32 15.95
CA TYR A 42 -7.50 -2.11 14.88
C TYR A 42 -8.01 -1.23 13.75
N LEU A 43 -7.40 -1.32 12.59
CA LEU A 43 -7.79 -0.57 11.41
C LEU A 43 -8.02 -1.50 10.23
N SER A 44 -8.89 -1.11 9.31
CA SER A 44 -9.10 -1.83 8.08
C SER A 44 -9.30 -0.91 6.88
N GLN A 45 -8.96 -1.44 5.69
CA GLN A 45 -9.10 -0.75 4.43
C GLN A 45 -9.39 -1.72 3.28
N ILE A 46 -10.03 -1.21 2.23
CA ILE A 46 -10.12 -1.85 0.93
C ILE A 46 -9.10 -1.19 0.02
N ARG A 47 -8.31 -2.00 -0.72
CA ARG A 47 -7.44 -1.52 -1.81
C ARG A 47 -7.91 -2.10 -3.13
N GLY A 48 -7.97 -1.24 -4.13
CA GLY A 48 -8.24 -1.63 -5.51
C GLY A 48 -7.11 -1.20 -6.44
N ILE A 49 -6.88 -1.97 -7.48
CA ILE A 49 -5.96 -1.63 -8.56
C ILE A 49 -6.61 -1.95 -9.91
N PHE A 50 -6.30 -1.12 -10.88
CA PHE A 50 -6.65 -1.31 -12.28
C PHE A 50 -5.44 -0.97 -13.13
N GLY A 51 -5.07 -1.85 -14.06
CA GLY A 51 -3.92 -1.70 -14.93
C GLY A 51 -4.24 -1.96 -16.39
N TYR A 52 -3.49 -1.32 -17.26
CA TYR A 52 -3.50 -1.54 -18.71
C TYR A 52 -2.08 -1.74 -19.21
N ALA A 53 -1.80 -2.91 -19.79
CA ALA A 53 -0.51 -3.23 -20.38
C ALA A 53 -0.33 -2.48 -21.70
N LEU A 54 0.63 -1.56 -21.74
CA LEU A 54 1.02 -0.84 -22.95
C LEU A 54 1.77 -1.76 -23.93
N ASN A 55 2.64 -2.59 -23.36
CA ASN A 55 3.43 -3.62 -24.05
C ASN A 55 3.83 -4.72 -23.05
N GLU A 56 4.65 -5.68 -23.48
CA GLU A 56 5.10 -6.81 -22.65
C GLU A 56 5.86 -6.42 -21.40
N CYS A 57 6.46 -5.23 -21.36
CA CYS A 57 7.27 -4.76 -20.25
C CYS A 57 6.62 -3.66 -19.42
N ASN A 58 5.66 -2.91 -19.99
CA ASN A 58 5.14 -1.70 -19.38
C ASN A 58 3.63 -1.75 -19.17
N GLU A 59 3.20 -1.34 -18.00
CA GLU A 59 1.80 -1.22 -17.59
C GLU A 59 1.57 0.16 -16.97
N VAL A 60 0.44 0.77 -17.29
CA VAL A 60 -0.05 1.98 -16.64
C VAL A 60 -1.36 1.70 -15.97
N GLY A 61 -1.67 2.43 -14.90
CA GLY A 61 -2.94 2.23 -14.22
C GLY A 61 -3.14 3.14 -13.04
N GLY A 62 -4.12 2.76 -12.22
CA GLY A 62 -4.41 3.42 -10.96
C GLY A 62 -4.64 2.42 -9.84
N TRP A 63 -4.30 2.82 -8.64
CA TRP A 63 -4.65 2.11 -7.42
C TRP A 63 -5.09 3.07 -6.34
N GLY A 64 -5.92 2.60 -5.44
CA GLY A 64 -6.40 3.41 -4.34
C GLY A 64 -6.75 2.59 -3.12
N THR A 65 -6.88 3.29 -1.99
CA THR A 65 -7.31 2.74 -0.73
C THR A 65 -8.51 3.50 -0.20
N PHE A 66 -9.39 2.78 0.47
CA PHE A 66 -10.52 3.33 1.19
C PHE A 66 -10.60 2.70 2.57
N HIS A 67 -10.53 3.51 3.64
CA HIS A 67 -10.67 3.02 4.99
C HIS A 67 -12.08 2.50 5.23
N THR A 68 -12.20 1.38 5.92
CA THR A 68 -13.51 0.79 6.28
C THR A 68 -13.77 0.88 7.78
N GLN A 69 -12.72 0.99 8.58
CA GLN A 69 -12.82 1.07 10.01
C GLN A 69 -11.81 2.07 10.60
N TYR A 70 -12.21 2.73 11.66
CA TYR A 70 -11.39 3.58 12.50
C TYR A 70 -11.36 3.04 13.92
N ASP A 71 -10.38 3.45 14.69
CA ASP A 71 -10.27 3.16 16.10
C ASP A 71 -10.08 4.43 16.92
N ASN A 72 -10.45 4.37 18.20
CA ASN A 72 -10.29 5.46 19.16
C ASN A 72 -9.13 5.13 20.09
N VAL A 73 -8.09 5.92 20.05
CA VAL A 73 -6.90 5.73 20.85
C VAL A 73 -6.78 6.80 21.89
N SER A 74 -6.59 6.40 23.15
CA SER A 74 -6.33 7.32 24.26
C SER A 74 -4.85 7.63 24.31
N LEU A 75 -4.50 8.88 24.03
CA LEU A 75 -3.16 9.40 24.27
C LEU A 75 -3.06 9.73 25.76
N GLY A 76 -2.54 8.78 26.54
CA GLY A 76 -2.40 8.92 27.99
C GLY A 76 -1.33 9.97 28.33
N PHE A 77 -1.74 11.19 28.61
CA PHE A 77 -0.94 12.11 29.42
C PHE A 77 -1.30 11.93 30.89
N PRO A 78 -0.35 12.12 31.82
CA PRO A 78 -0.62 11.95 33.27
C PRO A 78 -1.73 12.86 33.83
N ILE A 79 -2.17 13.85 33.07
CA ILE A 79 -3.21 14.82 33.45
C ILE A 79 -4.14 15.03 32.24
N GLY A 80 -5.22 14.25 32.18
CA GLY A 80 -6.27 14.38 31.16
C GLY A 80 -5.95 13.64 29.85
N GLY A 81 -6.45 12.42 29.69
CA GLY A 81 -6.33 11.65 28.46
C GLY A 81 -7.11 12.30 27.31
N VAL A 82 -6.45 12.58 26.21
CA VAL A 82 -7.10 12.98 24.95
C VAL A 82 -7.37 11.71 24.14
N THR A 83 -8.62 11.45 23.83
CA THR A 83 -8.99 10.39 22.90
C THR A 83 -8.95 10.96 21.47
N THR A 84 -8.15 10.36 20.61
CA THR A 84 -8.10 10.72 19.20
C THR A 84 -8.62 9.57 18.32
N LYS A 85 -9.30 9.93 17.24
CA LYS A 85 -9.82 8.97 16.27
C LYS A 85 -8.76 8.72 15.22
N ILE A 86 -8.35 7.48 15.05
CA ILE A 86 -7.32 7.06 14.10
C ILE A 86 -7.95 6.21 12.99
N ARG A 87 -7.54 6.43 11.75
CA ARG A 87 -7.97 5.66 10.58
C ARG A 87 -6.85 5.52 9.55
N ALA A 88 -7.01 4.57 8.63
CA ALA A 88 -6.22 4.54 7.41
C ALA A 88 -6.59 5.72 6.51
N MET A 89 -5.60 6.33 5.84
CA MET A 89 -5.83 7.41 4.88
C MET A 89 -6.38 6.83 3.57
N ASN A 90 -7.39 7.49 3.00
CA ASN A 90 -7.80 7.19 1.65
C ASN A 90 -6.77 7.75 0.66
N GLN A 91 -6.50 6.99 -0.39
CA GLN A 91 -5.49 7.33 -1.39
C GLN A 91 -6.03 7.04 -2.78
N ALA A 92 -5.63 7.87 -3.75
CA ALA A 92 -5.86 7.62 -5.16
C ALA A 92 -4.56 7.92 -5.93
N ASN A 93 -4.03 6.94 -6.62
CA ASN A 93 -2.72 6.99 -7.25
C ASN A 93 -2.80 6.54 -8.70
N ALA A 94 -2.08 7.25 -9.60
CA ALA A 94 -1.71 6.76 -10.92
C ALA A 94 -0.32 6.12 -10.86
N TYR A 95 -0.08 5.09 -11.64
CA TYR A 95 1.20 4.41 -11.66
C TYR A 95 1.69 4.04 -13.06
N LEU A 96 3.00 3.89 -13.16
CA LEU A 96 3.71 3.23 -14.24
C LEU A 96 4.49 2.05 -13.66
N ARG A 97 4.29 0.85 -14.20
CA ARG A 97 5.04 -0.36 -13.86
C ARG A 97 5.89 -0.78 -15.03
N HIS A 98 7.14 -1.11 -14.73
CA HIS A 98 8.06 -1.75 -15.67
C HIS A 98 8.43 -3.15 -15.16
N ASN A 99 8.30 -4.15 -16.02
CA ASN A 99 8.72 -5.52 -15.76
C ASN A 99 10.06 -5.77 -16.44
N TRP A 100 11.02 -6.16 -15.65
CA TRP A 100 12.41 -6.40 -16.08
C TRP A 100 12.57 -7.80 -16.66
N ALA A 101 13.48 -7.97 -17.61
CA ALA A 101 13.75 -9.25 -18.27
C ALA A 101 14.14 -10.37 -17.28
N PHE A 102 14.72 -10.05 -16.13
CA PHE A 102 15.03 -11.03 -15.08
C PHE A 102 13.81 -11.45 -14.23
N GLY A 103 12.60 -10.95 -14.56
CA GLY A 103 11.35 -11.27 -13.87
C GLY A 103 11.02 -10.40 -12.65
N GLY A 104 11.82 -9.38 -12.39
CA GLY A 104 11.49 -8.36 -11.40
C GLY A 104 10.53 -7.30 -11.94
N SER A 105 10.04 -6.43 -11.07
CA SER A 105 9.21 -5.28 -11.45
C SER A 105 9.53 -4.05 -10.60
N THR A 106 9.38 -2.89 -11.23
CA THR A 106 9.40 -1.58 -10.58
C THR A 106 8.13 -0.83 -10.91
N MET A 107 7.41 -0.36 -9.91
CA MET A 107 6.21 0.46 -10.07
C MET A 107 6.45 1.81 -9.40
N ALA A 108 6.46 2.88 -10.18
CA ALA A 108 6.46 4.25 -9.67
C ALA A 108 5.03 4.80 -9.69
N TYR A 109 4.64 5.54 -8.66
CA TYR A 109 3.31 6.11 -8.55
C TYR A 109 3.32 7.54 -8.01
N LEU A 110 2.30 8.28 -8.38
CA LEU A 110 1.99 9.62 -7.92
C LEU A 110 0.49 9.70 -7.66
N GLY A 111 0.09 10.35 -6.58
CA GLY A 111 -1.32 10.44 -6.24
C GLY A 111 -1.65 11.46 -5.16
N VAL A 112 -2.88 11.36 -4.69
CA VAL A 112 -3.44 12.24 -3.67
C VAL A 112 -3.89 11.42 -2.46
N VAL A 113 -3.84 12.07 -1.30
CA VAL A 113 -4.35 11.54 -0.03
C VAL A 113 -5.47 12.44 0.49
N ASP A 114 -6.37 11.87 1.28
CA ASP A 114 -7.60 12.57 1.72
C ASP A 114 -7.41 13.48 2.93
N LYS A 115 -6.18 13.71 3.39
CA LYS A 115 -5.92 14.58 4.54
C LYS A 115 -4.98 15.73 4.21
N ALA A 116 -5.58 16.91 4.10
CA ALA A 116 -4.88 18.16 3.76
C ALA A 116 -3.91 18.65 4.86
N ASP A 117 -4.04 18.17 6.11
CA ASP A 117 -3.18 18.61 7.22
C ASP A 117 -1.79 17.98 7.16
N ILE A 118 -1.69 16.72 6.72
CA ILE A 118 -0.42 16.01 6.55
C ILE A 118 0.17 16.33 5.17
N GLY A 119 -0.67 16.30 4.14
CA GLY A 119 -0.28 16.58 2.77
C GLY A 119 -1.41 16.24 1.82
N SER A 120 -1.40 16.83 0.64
CA SER A 120 -2.44 16.61 -0.36
C SER A 120 -1.99 15.66 -1.47
N TRP A 121 -0.70 15.40 -1.60
CA TRP A 121 -0.18 14.51 -2.63
C TRP A 121 0.99 13.67 -2.12
N GLN A 122 1.20 12.54 -2.77
CA GLN A 122 2.24 11.59 -2.47
C GLN A 122 2.88 11.05 -3.74
N PHE A 123 4.11 10.58 -3.61
CA PHE A 123 4.74 9.75 -4.62
C PHE A 123 5.47 8.58 -3.96
N GLY A 124 5.70 7.54 -4.74
CA GLY A 124 6.43 6.41 -4.22
C GLY A 124 6.86 5.42 -5.29
N MET A 125 7.53 4.38 -4.85
CA MET A 125 8.06 3.33 -5.71
C MET A 125 7.96 1.99 -5.01
N LEU A 126 7.51 0.98 -5.74
CA LEU A 126 7.50 -0.41 -5.33
C LEU A 126 8.45 -1.18 -6.23
N ASN A 127 9.33 -1.96 -5.63
CA ASN A 127 10.27 -2.82 -6.34
C ASN A 127 10.09 -4.25 -5.89
N GLN A 128 10.20 -5.17 -6.81
CA GLN A 128 10.21 -6.59 -6.53
C GLN A 128 11.24 -7.28 -7.41
N ALA A 129 12.07 -8.13 -6.81
CA ALA A 129 13.07 -8.92 -7.49
C ALA A 129 12.97 -10.39 -7.07
N PRO A 130 12.78 -11.34 -8.00
CA PRO A 130 12.76 -12.76 -7.68
C PRO A 130 14.15 -13.20 -7.23
N LEU A 131 14.22 -13.88 -6.07
CA LEU A 131 15.42 -14.52 -5.55
C LEU A 131 15.44 -16.02 -5.90
N SER A 132 14.24 -16.60 -6.04
CA SER A 132 14.02 -17.98 -6.49
C SER A 132 12.66 -18.10 -7.16
N ASN A 133 12.25 -19.29 -7.54
CA ASN A 133 10.93 -19.54 -8.15
C ASN A 133 9.76 -19.09 -7.27
N ASN A 134 9.90 -19.15 -5.96
CA ASN A 134 8.81 -18.90 -5.00
C ASN A 134 9.13 -17.78 -4.00
N LEU A 135 10.33 -17.20 -4.05
CA LEU A 135 10.77 -16.17 -3.11
C LEU A 135 11.17 -14.91 -3.86
N SER A 136 10.69 -13.76 -3.43
CA SER A 136 11.14 -12.47 -3.94
C SER A 136 11.52 -11.51 -2.83
N LEU A 137 12.48 -10.64 -3.13
CA LEU A 137 12.79 -9.45 -2.37
C LEU A 137 11.79 -8.36 -2.77
N TYR A 138 11.24 -7.70 -1.79
CA TYR A 138 10.30 -6.60 -1.95
C TYR A 138 10.87 -5.33 -1.31
N GLY A 139 10.75 -4.21 -1.98
CA GLY A 139 11.11 -2.90 -1.46
C GLY A 139 10.01 -1.86 -1.75
N ASN A 140 9.73 -1.01 -0.80
CA ASN A 140 8.78 0.08 -0.95
C ASN A 140 9.37 1.39 -0.42
N PHE A 141 9.14 2.45 -1.15
CA PHE A 141 9.36 3.83 -0.74
C PHE A 141 8.08 4.63 -0.96
N THR A 142 7.66 5.39 0.03
CA THR A 142 6.53 6.32 -0.06
C THR A 142 6.91 7.64 0.60
N TYR A 143 6.61 8.74 -0.06
CA TYR A 143 6.74 10.08 0.47
C TYR A 143 5.41 10.82 0.34
N VAL A 144 4.94 11.41 1.43
CA VAL A 144 3.76 12.29 1.46
C VAL A 144 4.27 13.72 1.65
N ALA A 145 3.99 14.56 0.67
CA ALA A 145 4.43 15.96 0.71
C ALA A 145 3.69 16.72 1.81
N PRO A 146 4.40 17.57 2.58
CA PRO A 146 3.79 18.34 3.65
C PRO A 146 2.69 19.27 3.12
N GLY A 147 1.59 19.36 3.87
CA GLY A 147 0.49 20.26 3.58
C GLY A 147 0.85 21.71 3.86
N SER A 148 0.09 22.64 3.27
CA SER A 148 0.23 24.08 3.53
C SER A 148 -0.43 24.54 4.83
N LYS A 149 -1.23 23.68 5.46
CA LYS A 149 -1.92 24.01 6.72
C LYS A 149 -1.07 23.54 7.89
N THR A 150 -0.87 24.42 8.83
CA THR A 150 -0.30 24.10 10.13
C THR A 150 -1.31 23.23 10.90
N GLY A 151 -0.93 22.00 11.24
CA GLY A 151 -1.71 21.14 12.13
C GLY A 151 -1.88 21.75 13.53
N LEU A 152 -2.47 21.01 14.45
CA LEU A 152 -2.79 21.46 15.81
C LEU A 152 -1.61 22.08 16.58
N VAL A 153 -0.39 21.80 16.17
CA VAL A 153 0.88 22.27 16.76
C VAL A 153 1.58 23.32 15.89
N GLY A 154 1.00 23.74 14.75
CA GLY A 154 1.56 24.76 13.90
C GLY A 154 2.76 24.34 13.05
N VAL A 155 3.02 23.05 12.87
CA VAL A 155 4.12 22.49 12.09
C VAL A 155 3.58 21.70 10.91
N ALA A 156 4.11 21.96 9.70
CA ALA A 156 3.84 21.08 8.56
C ALA A 156 4.54 19.73 8.79
N GLU A 157 3.78 18.64 8.75
CA GLU A 157 4.33 17.30 8.95
C GLU A 157 4.75 16.70 7.62
N GLU A 158 5.99 16.24 7.56
CA GLU A 158 6.54 15.46 6.47
C GLU A 158 6.48 13.98 6.83
N GLN A 159 5.93 13.17 5.93
CA GLN A 159 5.86 11.73 6.16
C GLN A 159 6.57 10.97 5.03
N TRP A 160 7.48 10.10 5.42
CA TRP A 160 8.12 9.16 4.50
C TRP A 160 8.19 7.75 5.11
N ASN A 161 8.19 6.77 4.24
CA ASN A 161 8.28 5.36 4.62
C ASN A 161 9.23 4.62 3.68
N VAL A 162 10.11 3.83 4.24
CA VAL A 162 10.93 2.86 3.52
C VAL A 162 10.73 1.49 4.15
N SER A 163 10.40 0.51 3.34
CA SER A 163 10.30 -0.88 3.80
C SER A 163 11.00 -1.84 2.84
N VAL A 164 11.60 -2.87 3.41
CA VAL A 164 12.20 -3.99 2.68
C VAL A 164 11.72 -5.28 3.32
N GLY A 165 11.37 -6.26 2.51
CA GLY A 165 10.85 -7.53 2.99
C GLY A 165 11.06 -8.68 2.01
N LEU A 166 10.76 -9.87 2.48
CA LEU A 166 10.74 -11.09 1.67
C LEU A 166 9.29 -11.55 1.50
N VAL A 167 8.93 -11.93 0.29
CA VAL A 167 7.60 -12.47 -0.04
C VAL A 167 7.77 -13.89 -0.55
N TYR A 168 7.10 -14.82 0.09
CA TYR A 168 7.07 -16.23 -0.33
C TYR A 168 5.70 -16.55 -0.94
N TYR A 169 5.72 -17.13 -2.14
CA TYR A 169 4.53 -17.48 -2.91
C TYR A 169 4.23 -18.97 -2.82
N TRP A 170 3.21 -19.34 -2.06
CA TRP A 170 2.73 -20.71 -1.92
C TRP A 170 2.01 -21.16 -3.21
N GLY A 171 2.62 -22.07 -3.96
CA GLY A 171 2.03 -22.57 -5.20
C GLY A 171 2.06 -21.59 -6.38
N GLY A 172 2.71 -20.44 -6.24
CA GLY A 172 2.90 -19.41 -7.27
C GLY A 172 4.36 -19.29 -7.71
N LYS A 173 4.61 -18.39 -8.68
CA LYS A 173 5.96 -18.01 -9.11
C LYS A 173 6.25 -16.58 -8.69
N ALA A 174 7.46 -16.33 -8.21
CA ALA A 174 7.96 -15.03 -7.81
C ALA A 174 8.35 -14.12 -9.00
N VAL A 175 8.03 -14.51 -10.22
CA VAL A 175 8.35 -13.78 -11.45
C VAL A 175 7.17 -12.93 -11.86
N SER A 176 7.40 -11.63 -12.06
CA SER A 176 6.40 -10.72 -12.60
C SER A 176 6.22 -10.95 -14.12
N SER A 177 4.98 -11.00 -14.57
CA SER A 177 4.64 -11.01 -16.00
C SER A 177 3.34 -10.26 -16.22
N THR A 178 3.36 -9.30 -17.15
CA THR A 178 2.16 -8.56 -17.56
C THR A 178 1.45 -9.22 -18.73
N VAL A 179 2.14 -10.03 -19.51
CA VAL A 179 1.62 -10.57 -20.77
C VAL A 179 1.94 -12.06 -20.88
N SER A 180 1.07 -12.79 -21.54
CA SER A 180 1.22 -14.20 -21.94
C SER A 180 0.95 -15.25 -20.89
N GLY A 181 -0.32 -15.37 -20.41
CA GLY A 181 -0.82 -16.64 -19.83
C GLY A 181 -0.07 -17.23 -18.64
N GLN A 182 1.07 -16.69 -18.26
CA GLN A 182 1.73 -17.02 -17.02
C GLN A 182 1.03 -16.24 -15.90
N LYS A 183 0.42 -16.94 -14.99
CA LYS A 183 -0.12 -16.36 -13.76
C LYS A 183 1.05 -15.73 -12.99
N GLY A 184 1.27 -14.45 -13.26
CA GLY A 184 2.25 -13.64 -12.55
C GLY A 184 1.83 -13.38 -11.12
N LEU A 185 2.64 -12.59 -10.44
CA LEU A 185 2.41 -12.14 -9.08
C LEU A 185 1.06 -11.44 -8.94
N PRO A 186 0.42 -11.51 -7.78
CA PRO A 186 -0.72 -10.68 -7.49
C PRO A 186 -0.34 -9.21 -7.73
N LEU A 187 -1.19 -8.48 -8.44
CA LEU A 187 -0.99 -7.07 -8.78
C LEU A 187 -0.85 -6.17 -7.57
N LEU A 188 -1.50 -6.55 -6.47
CA LEU A 188 -1.41 -5.89 -5.18
C LEU A 188 -0.57 -6.74 -4.22
N PRO A 189 0.60 -6.25 -3.80
CA PRO A 189 1.36 -6.89 -2.74
C PRO A 189 0.61 -6.81 -1.40
N VAL A 190 1.05 -7.59 -0.41
CA VAL A 190 0.60 -7.46 0.98
C VAL A 190 0.75 -6.00 1.42
N ALA A 191 -0.23 -5.49 2.17
CA ALA A 191 -0.19 -4.15 2.71
C ALA A 191 1.07 -3.93 3.56
N ASN A 192 1.66 -2.78 3.39
CA ASN A 192 2.80 -2.32 4.18
C ASN A 192 2.53 -0.89 4.68
N ASN A 193 3.46 -0.32 5.40
CA ASN A 193 3.32 1.04 5.93
C ASN A 193 3.11 2.11 4.83
N GLY A 194 3.59 1.87 3.60
CA GLY A 194 3.37 2.80 2.48
C GLY A 194 1.97 2.72 1.88
N SER A 195 1.33 1.55 1.93
CA SER A 195 -0.06 1.36 1.50
C SER A 195 -1.06 1.51 2.66
N PHE A 196 -0.58 1.48 3.91
CA PHE A 196 -1.39 1.61 5.13
C PHE A 196 -0.96 2.86 5.90
N LEU A 197 -1.11 4.02 5.28
CA LEU A 197 -0.85 5.30 5.92
C LEU A 197 -1.92 5.59 6.97
N ILE A 198 -1.50 6.02 8.16
CA ILE A 198 -2.39 6.25 9.29
C ILE A 198 -2.53 7.75 9.54
N THR A 199 -3.75 8.18 9.86
CA THR A 199 -4.06 9.57 10.24
C THR A 199 -5.00 9.64 11.43
N ASN A 200 -4.95 10.72 12.15
CA ASN A 200 -5.88 11.12 13.19
C ASN A 200 -6.95 12.10 12.69
#